data_42585b9f7857af60dbafb3358bcbb5c1
#
_entry.id   42585b9f7857af60dbafb3358bcbb5c1
#
_cell.length_a   1.000
_cell.length_b   1.000
_cell.length_c   1.000
_cell.angle_alpha   90.00
_cell.angle_beta   90.00
_cell.angle_gamma   90.00
#
_symmetry.space_group_name_H-M   'P 1'
#
loop_
_entity.id
_entity.type
_entity.pdbx_description
1 polymer ?
#
loop_
_entity_poly.entity_id
_entity_poly.type
_entity_poly.pdbx_seq_one_letter_code
_entity_poly.pdbx_strand_id
1 'polypeptide(L)'
;MTRWVTAEWNCNWKASVDAFAESYHTAQTHPQLLWYLEDLDLQIDLYEKHSRYLVPFGLLSPRVDSVGEIPPPLKAMLRGAGMDPASYEGSMNDIRVAVQQYKRATQEEQGKDFSELHDEQLTDDYNYLVFPNVTTNTHSDDLMLFRHRPHPDDPNKMFFDVWMFELIPEGEEWPPLPKHDFRPAGSTRSLGMVIDQDASNLATVQEGMNSAGFPGLWLSDQELRLRHFHKTISDYLEE
;
A
#
# COMPACT_ATOMS: atom_id res chain seq x y z
N MET A 1 -11.16 -0.99 -13.85
CA MET A 1 -11.40 -0.58 -12.45
C MET A 1 -12.40 -1.53 -11.84
N THR A 2 -12.04 -2.16 -10.72
CA THR A 2 -12.85 -3.18 -10.05
C THR A 2 -13.52 -2.67 -8.77
N ARG A 3 -13.05 -1.55 -8.22
CA ARG A 3 -13.61 -0.92 -7.03
C ARG A 3 -13.56 0.60 -7.11
N TRP A 4 -14.63 1.25 -6.63
CA TRP A 4 -14.74 2.70 -6.51
C TRP A 4 -15.49 3.06 -5.23
N VAL A 5 -14.77 3.50 -4.21
CA VAL A 5 -15.32 3.85 -2.89
C VAL A 5 -14.83 5.23 -2.48
N THR A 6 -15.67 5.98 -1.78
CA THR A 6 -15.28 7.17 -1.01
C THR A 6 -15.71 6.96 0.43
N ALA A 7 -14.79 7.04 1.37
CA ALA A 7 -15.07 7.02 2.81
C ALA A 7 -14.79 8.39 3.44
N GLU A 8 -15.63 8.82 4.36
CA GLU A 8 -15.38 9.99 5.20
C GLU A 8 -14.68 9.53 6.48
N TRP A 9 -13.51 10.13 6.80
CA TRP A 9 -12.71 9.83 7.97
C TRP A 9 -12.53 11.03 8.88
N ASN A 10 -12.43 10.78 10.19
CA ASN A 10 -12.23 11.81 11.23
C ASN A 10 -10.73 12.08 11.44
N CYS A 11 -10.04 12.53 10.40
CA CYS A 11 -8.65 12.98 10.47
C CYS A 11 -8.37 13.99 9.37
N ASN A 12 -7.32 14.78 9.54
CA ASN A 12 -6.81 15.64 8.48
C ASN A 12 -6.25 14.80 7.33
N TRP A 13 -6.45 15.23 6.09
CA TRP A 13 -5.98 14.51 4.91
C TRP A 13 -4.45 14.31 4.88
N LYS A 14 -3.67 15.23 5.48
CA LYS A 14 -2.21 15.07 5.58
C LYS A 14 -1.82 13.96 6.54
N ALA A 15 -2.52 13.80 7.67
CA ALA A 15 -2.30 12.69 8.58
C ALA A 15 -2.56 11.33 7.90
N SER A 16 -3.57 11.30 7.01
CA SER A 16 -3.79 10.10 6.19
C SER A 16 -2.68 9.89 5.16
N VAL A 17 -2.20 10.94 4.46
CA VAL A 17 -1.04 10.79 3.57
C VAL A 17 0.17 10.28 4.35
N ASP A 18 0.42 10.81 5.55
CA ASP A 18 1.52 10.38 6.40
C ASP A 18 1.48 8.88 6.66
N ALA A 19 0.33 8.34 7.07
CA ALA A 19 0.17 6.90 7.32
C ALA A 19 0.36 6.02 6.07
N PHE A 20 0.05 6.52 4.86
CA PHE A 20 0.17 5.76 3.62
C PHE A 20 1.50 5.98 2.87
N ALA A 21 2.39 6.80 3.39
CA ALA A 21 3.64 7.16 2.72
C ALA A 21 4.91 6.70 3.47
N GLU A 22 4.78 5.85 4.48
CA GLU A 22 5.88 5.27 5.24
C GLU A 22 5.57 3.82 5.64
N SER A 23 6.59 3.08 6.09
CA SER A 23 6.47 1.69 6.53
C SER A 23 6.70 1.51 8.03
N TYR A 24 7.02 2.59 8.75
CA TYR A 24 7.42 2.55 10.16
C TYR A 24 6.33 1.97 11.06
N HIS A 25 5.05 2.27 10.76
CA HIS A 25 3.92 1.76 11.54
C HIS A 25 3.57 0.30 11.24
N THR A 26 4.13 -0.31 10.17
CA THR A 26 3.75 -1.66 9.70
C THR A 26 3.78 -2.69 10.83
N ALA A 27 4.87 -2.72 11.60
CA ALA A 27 5.03 -3.70 12.67
C ALA A 27 3.99 -3.58 13.80
N GLN A 28 3.46 -2.40 14.03
CA GLN A 28 2.50 -2.14 15.12
C GLN A 28 1.05 -2.22 14.65
N THR A 29 0.76 -1.67 13.48
CA THR A 29 -0.60 -1.57 12.93
C THR A 29 -0.97 -2.80 12.12
N HIS A 30 0.00 -3.36 11.38
CA HIS A 30 -0.19 -4.47 10.44
C HIS A 30 0.72 -5.66 10.71
N PRO A 31 0.76 -6.23 11.92
CA PRO A 31 1.71 -7.29 12.25
C PRO A 31 1.60 -8.52 11.34
N GLN A 32 0.43 -8.74 10.72
CA GLN A 32 0.22 -9.82 9.75
C GLN A 32 1.01 -9.62 8.44
N LEU A 33 1.40 -8.39 8.09
CA LEU A 33 2.18 -8.09 6.89
C LEU A 33 3.64 -8.56 7.03
N LEU A 34 4.18 -8.61 8.25
CA LEU A 34 5.54 -9.06 8.53
C LEU A 34 5.81 -10.50 8.07
N TRP A 35 4.74 -11.25 7.83
CA TRP A 35 4.81 -12.63 7.37
C TRP A 35 5.03 -12.78 5.87
N TYR A 36 5.12 -11.69 5.11
CA TYR A 36 5.32 -11.78 3.66
C TYR A 36 5.94 -10.55 2.99
N LEU A 37 6.37 -9.54 3.75
CA LEU A 37 7.05 -8.36 3.18
C LEU A 37 8.21 -7.87 4.05
N GLU A 38 9.20 -7.24 3.41
CA GLU A 38 10.27 -6.48 4.05
C GLU A 38 9.72 -5.11 4.49
N ASP A 39 9.94 -4.71 5.75
CA ASP A 39 9.45 -3.44 6.29
C ASP A 39 10.56 -2.51 6.82
N LEU A 40 11.81 -2.94 6.81
CA LEU A 40 12.93 -2.20 7.40
C LEU A 40 13.86 -1.56 6.38
N ASP A 41 14.35 -2.34 5.43
CA ASP A 41 15.36 -1.90 4.44
C ASP A 41 14.68 -1.64 3.10
N LEU A 42 13.95 -0.52 3.03
CA LEU A 42 13.22 -0.13 1.83
C LEU A 42 14.00 0.88 1.01
N GLN A 43 14.06 0.66 -0.29
CA GLN A 43 14.54 1.70 -1.20
C GLN A 43 13.55 2.86 -1.22
N ILE A 44 14.04 4.07 -0.94
CA ILE A 44 13.28 5.32 -1.00
C ILE A 44 13.85 6.20 -2.09
N ASP A 45 13.00 6.63 -3.03
CA ASP A 45 13.35 7.58 -4.07
C ASP A 45 12.56 8.89 -3.86
N LEU A 46 13.27 10.01 -3.83
CA LEU A 46 12.70 11.35 -3.78
C LEU A 46 12.87 12.02 -5.14
N TYR A 47 11.78 12.52 -5.67
CA TYR A 47 11.71 13.33 -6.88
C TYR A 47 11.46 14.80 -6.51
N GLU A 48 11.29 15.69 -7.49
CA GLU A 48 11.05 17.11 -7.22
C GLU A 48 9.92 17.35 -6.20
N LYS A 49 8.76 16.75 -6.43
CA LYS A 49 7.55 16.89 -5.56
C LYS A 49 6.94 15.56 -5.16
N HIS A 50 7.37 14.49 -5.79
CA HIS A 50 6.84 13.16 -5.64
C HIS A 50 7.84 12.27 -4.92
N SER A 51 7.41 11.11 -4.47
CA SER A 51 8.31 10.11 -3.89
C SER A 51 7.76 8.72 -4.11
N ARG A 52 8.62 7.72 -3.96
CA ARG A 52 8.21 6.32 -3.85
C ARG A 52 9.06 5.57 -2.83
N TYR A 53 8.55 4.46 -2.37
CA TYR A 53 9.36 3.39 -1.81
C TYR A 53 9.00 2.06 -2.47
N LEU A 54 9.93 1.13 -2.41
CA LEU A 54 9.78 -0.22 -2.93
C LEU A 54 9.73 -1.18 -1.76
N VAL A 55 8.66 -1.99 -1.69
CA VAL A 55 8.48 -2.98 -0.62
C VAL A 55 8.62 -4.38 -1.23
N PRO A 56 9.69 -5.10 -0.93
CA PRO A 56 9.84 -6.47 -1.36
C PRO A 56 8.76 -7.38 -0.74
N PHE A 57 7.99 -8.08 -1.58
CA PHE A 57 6.99 -9.06 -1.17
C PHE A 57 7.48 -10.48 -1.44
N GLY A 58 6.92 -11.45 -0.72
CA GLY A 58 7.21 -12.86 -0.88
C GLY A 58 8.39 -13.37 -0.04
N LEU A 59 8.71 -12.66 1.03
CA LEU A 59 9.72 -13.02 2.03
C LEU A 59 9.25 -12.60 3.43
N LEU A 60 9.89 -13.10 4.46
CA LEU A 60 9.60 -12.70 5.84
C LEU A 60 10.29 -11.37 6.16
N SER A 61 9.62 -10.53 6.97
CA SER A 61 10.28 -9.39 7.58
C SER A 61 11.49 -9.83 8.42
N PRO A 62 12.59 -9.07 8.45
CA PRO A 62 13.70 -9.31 9.36
C PRO A 62 13.35 -9.30 10.85
N ARG A 63 12.16 -8.81 11.19
CA ARG A 63 11.63 -8.82 12.58
C ARG A 63 11.06 -10.17 12.99
N VAL A 64 10.82 -11.06 12.02
CA VAL A 64 10.19 -12.36 12.26
C VAL A 64 11.27 -13.44 12.29
N ASP A 65 11.38 -14.13 13.40
CA ASP A 65 12.22 -15.32 13.49
C ASP A 65 11.72 -16.41 12.55
N SER A 66 12.63 -17.32 12.16
CA SER A 66 12.29 -18.43 11.27
C SER A 66 11.12 -19.25 11.84
N VAL A 67 10.13 -19.51 11.00
CA VAL A 67 8.97 -20.35 11.32
C VAL A 67 9.11 -21.73 10.68
N GLY A 68 8.55 -22.75 11.34
CA GLY A 68 8.66 -24.15 10.84
C GLY A 68 7.79 -24.45 9.61
N GLU A 69 6.80 -23.59 9.32
CA GLU A 69 5.87 -23.75 8.20
C GLU A 69 5.72 -22.46 7.41
N ILE A 70 5.44 -22.59 6.11
CA ILE A 70 5.13 -21.44 5.26
C ILE A 70 3.91 -20.71 5.80
N PRO A 71 4.01 -19.39 6.14
CA PRO A 71 2.88 -18.62 6.65
C PRO A 71 1.71 -18.52 5.67
N PRO A 72 0.48 -18.35 6.17
CA PRO A 72 -0.70 -18.23 5.30
C PRO A 72 -0.60 -17.20 4.19
N PRO A 73 -0.03 -15.99 4.37
CA PRO A 73 0.15 -15.02 3.29
C PRO A 73 1.07 -15.51 2.18
N LEU A 74 2.20 -16.15 2.51
CA LEU A 74 3.10 -16.73 1.53
C LEU A 74 2.48 -17.93 0.81
N LYS A 75 1.69 -18.77 1.53
CA LYS A 75 0.88 -19.81 0.89
C LYS A 75 -0.15 -19.22 -0.09
N ALA A 76 -0.75 -18.09 0.26
CA ALA A 76 -1.68 -17.40 -0.63
C ALA A 76 -0.97 -16.86 -1.88
N MET A 77 0.24 -16.32 -1.72
CA MET A 77 1.06 -15.81 -2.83
C MET A 77 1.45 -16.94 -3.81
N LEU A 78 1.86 -18.10 -3.31
CA LEU A 78 2.12 -19.28 -4.14
C LEU A 78 0.86 -19.72 -4.93
N ARG A 79 -0.30 -19.80 -4.24
CA ARG A 79 -1.56 -20.15 -4.92
C ARG A 79 -1.97 -19.14 -5.98
N GLY A 80 -1.81 -17.84 -5.68
CA GLY A 80 -2.08 -16.76 -6.63
C GLY A 80 -1.22 -16.83 -7.89
N ALA A 81 0.00 -17.38 -7.77
CA ALA A 81 0.86 -17.69 -8.89
C ALA A 81 0.58 -19.06 -9.54
N GLY A 82 -0.44 -19.81 -9.09
CA GLY A 82 -0.78 -21.13 -9.65
C GLY A 82 0.03 -22.30 -9.10
N MET A 83 0.82 -22.08 -8.04
CA MET A 83 1.63 -23.12 -7.39
C MET A 83 0.93 -23.71 -6.18
N ASP A 84 1.06 -25.02 -5.97
CA ASP A 84 0.55 -25.68 -4.76
C ASP A 84 1.56 -25.52 -3.60
N PRO A 85 1.21 -24.82 -2.52
CA PRO A 85 2.10 -24.68 -1.38
C PRO A 85 2.50 -25.98 -0.69
N ALA A 86 1.70 -27.04 -0.85
CA ALA A 86 1.99 -28.36 -0.27
C ALA A 86 3.11 -29.10 -1.01
N SER A 87 3.33 -28.78 -2.28
CA SER A 87 4.39 -29.34 -3.12
C SER A 87 5.60 -28.43 -3.28
N TYR A 88 5.60 -27.27 -2.61
CA TYR A 88 6.72 -26.34 -2.68
C TYR A 88 7.89 -26.81 -1.79
N GLU A 89 9.03 -27.09 -2.43
CA GLU A 89 10.24 -27.64 -1.77
C GLU A 89 11.32 -26.57 -1.49
N GLY A 90 11.12 -25.30 -1.94
CA GLY A 90 12.06 -24.21 -1.73
C GLY A 90 12.01 -23.63 -0.31
N SER A 91 12.95 -22.77 0.02
CA SER A 91 12.91 -22.00 1.26
C SER A 91 11.83 -20.92 1.19
N MET A 92 11.39 -20.41 2.37
CA MET A 92 10.41 -19.31 2.41
C MET A 92 10.92 -18.04 1.74
N ASN A 93 12.23 -17.79 1.82
CA ASN A 93 12.86 -16.64 1.20
C ASN A 93 12.99 -16.77 -0.33
N ASP A 94 12.84 -17.99 -0.88
CA ASP A 94 12.88 -18.24 -2.32
C ASP A 94 11.47 -18.13 -2.97
N ILE A 95 10.40 -18.01 -2.16
CA ILE A 95 9.02 -17.92 -2.68
C ILE A 95 8.89 -16.73 -3.63
N ARG A 96 9.49 -15.58 -3.27
CA ARG A 96 9.51 -14.39 -4.14
C ARG A 96 10.05 -14.72 -5.53
N VAL A 97 11.22 -15.35 -5.61
CA VAL A 97 11.86 -15.74 -6.87
C VAL A 97 11.05 -16.78 -7.62
N ALA A 98 10.49 -17.78 -6.93
CA ALA A 98 9.64 -18.79 -7.53
C ALA A 98 8.39 -18.17 -8.19
N VAL A 99 7.75 -17.21 -7.53
CA VAL A 99 6.61 -16.47 -8.07
C VAL A 99 6.99 -15.64 -9.29
N GLN A 100 8.13 -14.95 -9.26
CA GLN A 100 8.67 -14.18 -10.38
C GLN A 100 8.87 -15.09 -11.62
N GLN A 101 9.56 -16.20 -11.42
CA GLN A 101 9.82 -17.18 -12.48
C GLN A 101 8.53 -17.76 -13.05
N TYR A 102 7.57 -18.09 -12.20
CA TYR A 102 6.27 -18.59 -12.63
C TYR A 102 5.51 -17.56 -13.46
N LYS A 103 5.42 -16.31 -13.00
CA LYS A 103 4.76 -15.22 -13.76
C LYS A 103 5.41 -15.03 -15.13
N ARG A 104 6.75 -15.07 -15.22
CA ARG A 104 7.48 -15.02 -16.51
C ARG A 104 7.13 -16.17 -17.42
N ALA A 105 7.12 -17.40 -16.88
CA ALA A 105 6.88 -18.60 -17.67
C ALA A 105 5.44 -18.70 -18.20
N THR A 106 4.48 -18.12 -17.51
CA THR A 106 3.05 -18.28 -17.81
C THR A 106 2.38 -17.02 -18.37
N GLN A 107 3.10 -15.91 -18.53
CA GLN A 107 2.52 -14.63 -18.96
C GLN A 107 1.74 -14.72 -20.28
N GLU A 108 2.27 -15.41 -21.28
CA GLU A 108 1.61 -15.58 -22.58
C GLU A 108 0.32 -16.39 -22.45
N GLU A 109 0.35 -17.49 -21.68
CA GLU A 109 -0.84 -18.34 -21.44
C GLU A 109 -1.93 -17.56 -20.70
N GLN A 110 -1.54 -16.57 -19.86
CA GLN A 110 -2.44 -15.72 -19.12
C GLN A 110 -2.87 -14.47 -19.88
N GLY A 111 -2.43 -14.30 -21.15
CA GLY A 111 -2.72 -13.10 -21.93
C GLY A 111 -2.10 -11.82 -21.33
N LYS A 112 -0.97 -11.95 -20.63
CA LYS A 112 -0.27 -10.84 -19.97
C LYS A 112 1.08 -10.62 -20.64
N ASP A 113 1.53 -9.37 -20.64
CA ASP A 113 2.86 -9.01 -21.10
C ASP A 113 3.63 -8.33 -19.97
N PHE A 114 4.65 -8.99 -19.47
CA PHE A 114 5.57 -8.49 -18.46
C PHE A 114 6.98 -8.27 -19.02
N SER A 115 7.17 -8.28 -20.35
CA SER A 115 8.48 -8.21 -21.00
C SER A 115 9.28 -6.96 -20.62
N GLU A 116 8.61 -5.84 -20.43
CA GLU A 116 9.21 -4.55 -20.05
C GLU A 116 9.42 -4.39 -18.53
N LEU A 117 8.95 -5.34 -17.70
CA LEU A 117 9.10 -5.29 -16.27
C LEU A 117 10.37 -6.01 -15.82
N HIS A 118 11.04 -5.47 -14.79
CA HIS A 118 12.07 -6.22 -14.06
C HIS A 118 11.43 -7.27 -13.16
N ASP A 119 12.19 -8.27 -12.73
CA ASP A 119 11.65 -9.39 -11.94
C ASP A 119 11.08 -8.92 -10.60
N GLU A 120 11.70 -7.93 -9.96
CA GLU A 120 11.20 -7.32 -8.72
C GLU A 120 9.79 -6.73 -8.90
N GLN A 121 9.50 -6.15 -10.06
CA GLN A 121 8.19 -5.57 -10.34
C GLN A 121 7.07 -6.63 -10.45
N LEU A 122 7.42 -7.89 -10.58
CA LEU A 122 6.45 -8.99 -10.61
C LEU A 122 5.90 -9.36 -9.24
N THR A 123 6.61 -8.98 -8.17
CA THR A 123 6.25 -9.33 -6.78
C THR A 123 6.12 -8.14 -5.85
N ASP A 124 6.95 -7.13 -6.03
CA ASP A 124 7.09 -6.04 -5.06
C ASP A 124 5.99 -4.99 -5.21
N ASP A 125 5.68 -4.33 -4.09
CA ASP A 125 4.83 -3.16 -4.09
C ASP A 125 5.66 -1.90 -4.39
N TYR A 126 5.28 -1.21 -5.44
CA TYR A 126 5.79 0.11 -5.80
C TYR A 126 4.81 1.16 -5.28
N ASN A 127 5.05 1.63 -4.06
CA ASN A 127 4.22 2.65 -3.44
C ASN A 127 4.68 4.05 -3.85
N TYR A 128 3.85 4.78 -4.57
CA TYR A 128 4.11 6.16 -4.96
C TYR A 128 3.31 7.13 -4.10
N LEU A 129 3.93 8.26 -3.77
CA LEU A 129 3.25 9.47 -3.35
C LEU A 129 3.32 10.48 -4.50
N VAL A 130 2.18 10.70 -5.16
CA VAL A 130 2.00 11.72 -6.20
C VAL A 130 1.43 12.96 -5.51
N PHE A 131 2.30 13.95 -5.30
CA PHE A 131 1.94 15.20 -4.65
C PHE A 131 0.76 15.88 -5.36
N PRO A 132 -0.21 16.48 -4.65
CA PRO A 132 -0.19 16.67 -3.20
C PRO A 132 -0.83 15.52 -2.39
N ASN A 133 -1.69 14.69 -2.95
CA ASN A 133 -2.62 13.92 -2.13
C ASN A 133 -3.05 12.57 -2.73
N VAL A 134 -2.22 11.97 -3.55
CA VAL A 134 -2.47 10.64 -4.11
C VAL A 134 -1.36 9.69 -3.68
N THR A 135 -1.73 8.55 -3.10
CA THR A 135 -0.82 7.44 -2.87
C THR A 135 -1.27 6.22 -3.66
N THR A 136 -0.34 5.38 -4.06
CA THR A 136 -0.65 4.15 -4.81
C THR A 136 0.15 2.98 -4.27
N ASN A 137 -0.44 1.79 -4.33
CA ASN A 137 0.26 0.53 -4.26
C ASN A 137 0.15 -0.12 -5.63
N THR A 138 1.29 -0.31 -6.29
CA THR A 138 1.35 -0.72 -7.69
C THR A 138 2.09 -2.05 -7.80
N HIS A 139 1.42 -3.05 -8.34
CA HIS A 139 1.96 -4.37 -8.62
C HIS A 139 1.91 -4.66 -10.12
N SER A 140 2.47 -5.79 -10.56
CA SER A 140 2.43 -6.17 -11.97
C SER A 140 1.02 -6.38 -12.53
N ASP A 141 0.09 -6.81 -11.69
CA ASP A 141 -1.25 -7.24 -12.09
C ASP A 141 -2.36 -6.30 -11.63
N ASP A 142 -2.08 -5.41 -10.69
CA ASP A 142 -3.07 -4.53 -10.09
C ASP A 142 -2.49 -3.19 -9.62
N LEU A 143 -3.39 -2.25 -9.39
CA LEU A 143 -3.10 -0.94 -8.83
C LEU A 143 -4.19 -0.57 -7.83
N MET A 144 -3.79 -0.28 -6.60
CA MET A 144 -4.61 0.44 -5.64
C MET A 144 -4.22 1.92 -5.64
N LEU A 145 -5.18 2.79 -5.91
CA LEU A 145 -4.99 4.23 -5.88
C LEU A 145 -5.85 4.83 -4.80
N PHE A 146 -5.23 5.61 -3.93
CA PHE A 146 -5.87 6.33 -2.85
C PHE A 146 -5.74 7.83 -3.06
N ARG A 147 -6.84 8.57 -2.94
CA ARG A 147 -6.81 10.02 -2.96
C ARG A 147 -7.31 10.57 -1.63
N HIS A 148 -6.46 11.36 -0.98
CA HIS A 148 -6.67 11.95 0.33
C HIS A 148 -7.21 13.36 0.16
N ARG A 149 -8.53 13.56 0.13
CA ARG A 149 -9.15 14.86 -0.10
C ARG A 149 -9.49 15.57 1.20
N PRO A 150 -9.11 16.85 1.39
CA PRO A 150 -9.57 17.64 2.54
C PRO A 150 -11.10 17.72 2.55
N HIS A 151 -11.69 17.71 3.74
CA HIS A 151 -13.09 18.07 3.90
C HIS A 151 -13.25 19.59 3.71
N PRO A 152 -14.30 20.08 3.01
CA PRO A 152 -14.41 21.50 2.67
C PRO A 152 -14.61 22.42 3.91
N ASP A 153 -15.25 21.90 4.97
CA ASP A 153 -15.71 22.69 6.11
C ASP A 153 -15.00 22.35 7.44
N ASP A 154 -14.27 21.22 7.50
CA ASP A 154 -13.67 20.74 8.74
C ASP A 154 -12.26 20.20 8.51
N PRO A 155 -11.20 20.87 9.00
CA PRO A 155 -9.81 20.42 8.81
C PRO A 155 -9.48 19.12 9.56
N ASN A 156 -10.32 18.68 10.50
CA ASN A 156 -10.18 17.38 11.19
C ASN A 156 -10.92 16.24 10.50
N LYS A 157 -11.41 16.49 9.30
CA LYS A 157 -12.08 15.49 8.46
C LYS A 157 -11.50 15.43 7.07
N MET A 158 -11.74 14.31 6.39
CA MET A 158 -11.34 14.11 5.01
C MET A 158 -12.26 13.14 4.28
N PHE A 159 -12.14 13.13 2.96
CA PHE A 159 -12.65 12.06 2.11
C PHE A 159 -11.48 11.22 1.60
N PHE A 160 -11.56 9.91 1.84
CA PHE A 160 -10.62 8.93 1.37
C PHE A 160 -11.23 8.17 0.19
N ASP A 161 -10.74 8.44 -1.02
CA ASP A 161 -11.16 7.74 -2.21
C ASP A 161 -10.28 6.51 -2.44
N VAL A 162 -10.90 5.37 -2.72
CA VAL A 162 -10.25 4.10 -3.04
C VAL A 162 -10.68 3.67 -4.44
N TRP A 163 -9.71 3.57 -5.34
CA TRP A 163 -9.87 2.96 -6.65
C TRP A 163 -8.96 1.74 -6.77
N MET A 164 -9.53 0.61 -7.18
CA MET A 164 -8.75 -0.58 -7.49
C MET A 164 -8.87 -0.89 -8.97
N PHE A 165 -7.73 -1.22 -9.56
CA PHE A 165 -7.62 -1.57 -10.96
C PHE A 165 -6.93 -2.93 -11.06
N GLU A 166 -7.33 -3.72 -12.03
CA GLU A 166 -6.70 -4.99 -12.37
C GLU A 166 -6.27 -4.95 -13.82
N LEU A 167 -5.17 -5.61 -14.13
CA LEU A 167 -4.70 -5.83 -15.49
C LEU A 167 -5.70 -6.77 -16.19
N ILE A 168 -6.24 -6.32 -17.30
CA ILE A 168 -7.13 -7.14 -18.12
C ILE A 168 -6.27 -7.88 -19.15
N PRO A 169 -6.30 -9.22 -19.18
CA PRO A 169 -5.58 -10.01 -20.18
C PRO A 169 -5.96 -9.63 -21.61
N GLU A 170 -5.03 -9.80 -22.52
CA GLU A 170 -5.28 -9.53 -23.95
C GLU A 170 -6.42 -10.41 -24.48
N GLY A 171 -7.37 -9.79 -25.18
CA GLY A 171 -8.54 -10.46 -25.75
C GLY A 171 -9.72 -10.63 -24.81
N GLU A 172 -9.59 -10.28 -23.53
CA GLU A 172 -10.72 -10.30 -22.60
C GLU A 172 -11.55 -8.99 -22.68
N GLU A 173 -12.86 -9.12 -22.42
CA GLU A 173 -13.76 -7.97 -22.36
C GLU A 173 -13.53 -7.17 -21.08
N TRP A 174 -13.55 -5.84 -21.21
CA TRP A 174 -13.48 -4.96 -20.05
C TRP A 174 -14.71 -5.12 -19.15
N PRO A 175 -14.52 -5.39 -17.86
CA PRO A 175 -15.66 -5.47 -16.96
C PRO A 175 -16.38 -4.11 -16.85
N PRO A 176 -17.68 -4.10 -16.56
CA PRO A 176 -18.42 -2.86 -16.37
C PRO A 176 -17.81 -2.08 -15.19
N LEU A 177 -17.83 -0.75 -15.29
CA LEU A 177 -17.37 0.11 -14.20
C LEU A 177 -18.18 -0.17 -12.92
N PRO A 178 -17.53 -0.30 -11.75
CA PRO A 178 -18.23 -0.47 -10.48
C PRO A 178 -19.06 0.78 -10.16
N LYS A 179 -20.16 0.57 -9.46
CA LYS A 179 -20.93 1.69 -8.91
C LYS A 179 -20.13 2.36 -7.80
N HIS A 180 -20.19 3.69 -7.77
CA HIS A 180 -19.61 4.45 -6.67
C HIS A 180 -20.31 4.11 -5.35
N ASP A 181 -19.52 3.78 -4.33
CA ASP A 181 -19.95 3.47 -2.97
C ASP A 181 -19.49 4.56 -2.00
N PHE A 182 -20.39 5.39 -1.53
CA PHE A 182 -20.08 6.38 -0.50
C PHE A 182 -20.31 5.82 0.90
N ARG A 183 -19.37 6.07 1.80
CA ARG A 183 -19.38 5.63 3.20
C ARG A 183 -19.18 6.81 4.12
N PRO A 184 -20.24 7.25 4.82
CA PRO A 184 -20.14 8.36 5.78
C PRO A 184 -19.27 7.98 6.98
N ALA A 185 -18.81 8.97 7.73
CA ALA A 185 -18.08 8.77 8.97
C ALA A 185 -18.81 7.82 9.92
N GLY A 186 -18.06 6.90 10.53
CA GLY A 186 -18.63 5.86 11.39
C GLY A 186 -19.26 4.67 10.65
N SER A 187 -19.15 4.59 9.33
CA SER A 187 -19.56 3.39 8.58
C SER A 187 -18.79 2.16 9.04
N THR A 188 -19.50 1.06 9.28
CA THR A 188 -18.92 -0.24 9.66
C THR A 188 -18.61 -1.14 8.46
N ARG A 189 -18.84 -0.67 7.24
CA ARG A 189 -18.52 -1.43 6.02
C ARG A 189 -17.01 -1.43 5.78
N SER A 190 -16.42 -2.63 5.74
CA SER A 190 -14.96 -2.81 5.60
C SER A 190 -14.42 -2.34 4.25
N LEU A 191 -13.30 -1.63 4.27
CA LEU A 191 -12.48 -1.30 3.10
C LEU A 191 -11.43 -2.37 2.78
N GLY A 192 -11.31 -3.36 3.63
CA GLY A 192 -10.27 -4.36 3.65
C GLY A 192 -9.44 -4.22 4.94
N MET A 193 -8.94 -5.35 5.45
CA MET A 193 -8.34 -5.42 6.79
C MET A 193 -7.25 -4.36 7.02
N VAL A 194 -6.32 -4.18 6.08
CA VAL A 194 -5.21 -3.23 6.21
C VAL A 194 -5.73 -1.79 6.28
N ILE A 195 -6.58 -1.39 5.33
CA ILE A 195 -7.16 -0.04 5.30
C ILE A 195 -8.03 0.24 6.54
N ASP A 196 -8.75 -0.77 7.04
CA ASP A 196 -9.58 -0.62 8.25
C ASP A 196 -8.72 -0.44 9.51
N GLN A 197 -7.54 -1.08 9.57
CA GLN A 197 -6.57 -0.89 10.65
C GLN A 197 -6.04 0.56 10.63
N ASP A 198 -5.64 1.09 9.48
CA ASP A 198 -5.21 2.49 9.34
C ASP A 198 -6.33 3.45 9.76
N ALA A 199 -7.53 3.25 9.22
CA ALA A 199 -8.68 4.09 9.53
C ALA A 199 -9.00 4.12 11.03
N SER A 200 -8.81 3.00 11.73
CA SER A 200 -9.05 2.91 13.18
C SER A 200 -8.06 3.74 14.00
N ASN A 201 -6.82 3.88 13.53
CA ASN A 201 -5.77 4.64 14.22
C ASN A 201 -5.87 6.14 13.94
N LEU A 202 -6.23 6.53 12.72
CA LEU A 202 -6.17 7.91 12.25
C LEU A 202 -7.03 8.89 13.07
N ALA A 203 -8.19 8.47 13.54
CA ALA A 203 -9.03 9.31 14.41
C ALA A 203 -8.32 9.63 15.73
N THR A 204 -7.68 8.64 16.36
CA THR A 204 -6.91 8.82 17.60
C THR A 204 -5.64 9.65 17.38
N VAL A 205 -4.95 9.46 16.25
CA VAL A 205 -3.82 10.28 15.83
C VAL A 205 -4.24 11.74 15.71
N GLN A 206 -5.40 12.00 15.08
CA GLN A 206 -5.94 13.36 14.96
C GLN A 206 -6.24 14.01 16.31
N GLU A 207 -6.81 13.26 17.25
CA GLU A 207 -7.04 13.75 18.63
C GLU A 207 -5.71 14.09 19.30
N GLY A 208 -4.70 13.25 19.15
CA GLY A 208 -3.34 13.49 19.65
C GLY A 208 -2.71 14.76 19.06
N MET A 209 -2.85 14.97 17.76
CA MET A 209 -2.35 16.17 17.07
C MET A 209 -3.05 17.46 17.52
N ASN A 210 -4.30 17.39 17.96
CA ASN A 210 -5.06 18.52 18.50
C ASN A 210 -4.74 18.80 19.99
N SER A 211 -3.94 17.96 20.64
CA SER A 211 -3.55 18.15 22.04
C SER A 211 -2.65 19.37 22.20
N ALA A 212 -2.86 20.13 23.25
CA ALA A 212 -1.99 21.26 23.63
C ALA A 212 -0.54 20.82 23.93
N GLY A 213 -0.31 19.54 24.23
CA GLY A 213 1.00 18.98 24.47
C GLY A 213 1.71 18.46 23.20
N PHE A 214 1.10 18.57 22.02
CA PHE A 214 1.70 18.11 20.78
C PHE A 214 2.68 19.14 20.19
N PRO A 215 4.00 18.90 20.25
CA PRO A 215 5.00 19.88 19.81
C PRO A 215 5.29 19.80 18.29
N GLY A 216 4.75 18.82 17.59
CA GLY A 216 5.04 18.48 16.19
C GLY A 216 5.47 17.03 16.01
N LEU A 217 5.74 16.65 14.77
CA LEU A 217 6.18 15.29 14.41
C LEU A 217 7.71 15.13 14.60
N TRP A 218 8.09 13.98 15.14
CA TRP A 218 9.48 13.52 15.18
C TRP A 218 9.60 12.35 14.21
N LEU A 219 10.25 12.59 13.08
CA LEU A 219 10.30 11.63 11.98
C LEU A 219 11.65 10.91 11.94
N SER A 220 11.60 9.58 11.81
CA SER A 220 12.76 8.69 11.65
C SER A 220 13.31 8.72 10.22
N ASP A 221 14.35 7.95 9.96
CA ASP A 221 14.91 7.81 8.61
C ASP A 221 13.97 7.00 7.68
N GLN A 222 13.20 6.05 8.22
CA GLN A 222 12.16 5.34 7.46
C GLN A 222 11.03 6.26 7.00
N GLU A 223 10.88 7.42 7.64
CA GLU A 223 9.86 8.44 7.33
C GLU A 223 10.43 9.60 6.48
N LEU A 224 11.52 9.38 5.74
CA LEU A 224 12.15 10.39 4.88
C LEU A 224 11.17 10.99 3.87
N ARG A 225 10.22 10.20 3.35
CA ARG A 225 9.19 10.65 2.42
C ARG A 225 8.24 11.68 3.06
N LEU A 226 7.92 11.52 4.35
CA LEU A 226 7.08 12.47 5.08
C LEU A 226 7.80 13.81 5.23
N ARG A 227 9.09 13.80 5.55
CA ARG A 227 9.90 15.03 5.61
C ARG A 227 9.89 15.75 4.26
N HIS A 228 10.05 15.02 3.16
CA HIS A 228 10.00 15.55 1.79
C HIS A 228 8.60 16.12 1.48
N PHE A 229 7.55 15.40 1.79
CA PHE A 229 6.17 15.82 1.57
C PHE A 229 5.82 17.11 2.33
N HIS A 230 6.09 17.17 3.64
CA HIS A 230 5.81 18.35 4.44
C HIS A 230 6.68 19.54 4.07
N LYS A 231 7.95 19.31 3.71
CA LYS A 231 8.79 20.38 3.15
C LYS A 231 8.17 20.95 1.87
N THR A 232 7.76 20.09 0.94
CA THR A 232 7.13 20.53 -0.32
C THR A 232 5.87 21.35 -0.05
N ILE A 233 5.03 20.98 0.92
CA ILE A 233 3.86 21.78 1.32
C ILE A 233 4.30 23.15 1.84
N SER A 234 5.32 23.20 2.71
CA SER A 234 5.81 24.45 3.27
C SER A 234 6.35 25.38 2.18
N ASP A 235 7.12 24.85 1.24
CA ASP A 235 7.63 25.64 0.10
C ASP A 235 6.48 26.29 -0.69
N TYR A 236 5.36 25.59 -0.91
CA TYR A 236 4.17 26.13 -1.59
C TYR A 236 3.42 27.21 -0.76
N LEU A 237 3.53 27.18 0.57
CA LEU A 237 2.88 28.17 1.44
C LEU A 237 3.72 29.44 1.61
N GLU A 238 5.00 29.39 1.27
CA GLU A 238 5.95 30.51 1.32
C GLU A 238 6.06 31.28 -0.01
N GLU A 239 5.59 30.71 -1.13
CA GLU A 239 5.45 31.37 -2.43
C GLU A 239 4.24 32.32 -2.48
#